data_a9839a941222cb033cbf8ae238a8f45c
#
_entry.id   a9839a941222cb033cbf8ae238a8f45c
#
_cell.length_a   1.000
_cell.length_b   1.000
_cell.length_c   1.000
_cell.angle_alpha   90.00
_cell.angle_beta   90.00
_cell.angle_gamma   90.00
#
_symmetry.space_group_name_H-M   'P 1'
#
loop_
_entity.id
_entity.type
_entity.pdbx_description
1 polymer ?
#
loop_
_entity_poly.entity_id
_entity_poly.type
_entity_poly.pdbx_seq_one_letter_code
_entity_poly.pdbx_strand_id
1 'polypeptide(L)'
;AWVRAEELLVSVAQLLRRLHGASAGFVPDGHPFPPRPVRQDPADLVCHLDVTPQNVVVRDGRAAGIVDFDLAGPTTAFKDSFNTAMHWVPLRDPADGWPGWEDADPFRRLRIFADA
;
A
#
# COMPACT_ATOMS: atom_id res chain seq x y z
N ALA A 1 7.27 -12.08 -13.16
CA ALA A 1 6.55 -11.00 -13.77
C ALA A 1 7.04 -9.63 -13.27
N TRP A 2 6.67 -8.59 -13.96
CA TRP A 2 7.08 -7.21 -13.66
C TRP A 2 6.75 -6.76 -12.23
N VAL A 3 5.65 -7.24 -11.66
CA VAL A 3 5.21 -6.93 -10.29
C VAL A 3 6.25 -7.33 -9.22
N ARG A 4 7.14 -8.29 -9.52
CA ARG A 4 8.16 -8.75 -8.60
C ARG A 4 9.43 -7.89 -8.57
N ALA A 5 9.58 -6.96 -9.49
CA ALA A 5 10.79 -6.14 -9.57
C ALA A 5 11.00 -5.34 -8.28
N GLU A 6 12.19 -5.43 -7.70
CA GLU A 6 12.53 -4.71 -6.46
C GLU A 6 12.47 -3.20 -6.65
N GLU A 7 12.88 -2.71 -7.82
CA GLU A 7 12.80 -1.29 -8.14
C GLU A 7 11.35 -0.77 -8.13
N LEU A 8 10.41 -1.56 -8.65
CA LEU A 8 9.00 -1.22 -8.59
C LEU A 8 8.52 -1.19 -7.14
N LEU A 9 8.89 -2.20 -6.33
CA LEU A 9 8.55 -2.26 -4.91
C LEU A 9 9.02 -1.02 -4.15
N VAL A 10 10.26 -0.61 -4.37
CA VAL A 10 10.81 0.63 -3.79
C VAL A 10 10.00 1.85 -4.21
N SER A 11 9.67 1.95 -5.49
CA SER A 11 8.91 3.11 -5.99
C SER A 11 7.48 3.14 -5.46
N VAL A 12 6.85 2.00 -5.23
CA VAL A 12 5.52 1.92 -4.58
C VAL A 12 5.61 2.44 -3.15
N ALA A 13 6.59 1.99 -2.37
CA ALA A 13 6.77 2.45 -1.00
C ALA A 13 7.03 3.96 -0.94
N GLN A 14 7.86 4.49 -1.84
CA GLN A 14 8.14 5.92 -1.93
C GLN A 14 6.89 6.72 -2.33
N LEU A 15 6.10 6.22 -3.27
CA LEU A 15 4.86 6.86 -3.69
C LEU A 15 3.85 6.91 -2.54
N LEU A 16 3.72 5.80 -1.80
CA LEU A 16 2.85 5.72 -0.63
C LEU A 16 3.27 6.72 0.45
N ARG A 17 4.56 6.81 0.72
CA ARG A 17 5.11 7.79 1.68
C ARG A 17 4.79 9.23 1.27
N ARG A 18 4.91 9.55 -0.01
CA ARG A 18 4.55 10.88 -0.53
C ARG A 18 3.05 11.15 -0.38
N LEU A 19 2.21 10.17 -0.64
CA LEU A 19 0.77 10.28 -0.46
C LEU A 19 0.42 10.54 1.01
N HIS A 20 1.03 9.79 1.93
CA HIS A 20 0.81 10.00 3.37
C HIS A 20 1.26 11.40 3.80
N GLY A 21 2.41 11.87 3.32
CA GLY A 21 2.89 13.23 3.61
C GLY A 21 1.97 14.31 3.07
N ALA A 22 1.46 14.13 1.87
CA ALA A 22 0.52 15.07 1.26
C ALA A 22 -0.85 15.08 1.94
N SER A 23 -1.26 13.94 2.52
CA SER A 23 -2.54 13.81 3.21
C SER A 23 -2.47 14.26 4.68
N ALA A 24 -1.28 14.47 5.22
CA ALA A 24 -1.12 14.95 6.59
C ALA A 24 -1.79 16.32 6.76
N GLY A 25 -2.65 16.42 7.77
CA GLY A 25 -3.44 17.64 8.00
C GLY A 25 -4.67 17.80 7.14
N PHE A 26 -4.91 16.91 6.19
CA PHE A 26 -6.16 16.94 5.42
C PHE A 26 -7.34 16.55 6.31
N VAL A 27 -8.30 17.47 6.43
CA VAL A 27 -9.55 17.24 7.17
C VAL A 27 -10.67 17.24 6.14
N PRO A 28 -11.31 16.09 5.91
CA PRO A 28 -12.43 16.02 4.97
C PRO A 28 -13.62 16.81 5.49
N ASP A 29 -14.11 17.71 4.67
CA ASP A 29 -15.19 18.62 5.02
C ASP A 29 -16.54 17.91 4.90
N GLY A 30 -17.00 17.30 5.99
CA GLY A 30 -18.32 16.66 6.07
C GLY A 30 -18.54 15.47 5.13
N HIS A 31 -17.49 14.96 4.49
CA HIS A 31 -17.63 13.89 3.52
C HIS A 31 -17.83 12.53 4.22
N PRO A 32 -18.92 11.80 3.94
CA PRO A 32 -19.11 10.48 4.52
C PRO A 32 -18.16 9.46 3.87
N PHE A 33 -17.19 8.99 4.65
CA PHE A 33 -16.41 7.82 4.24
C PHE A 33 -17.25 6.55 4.42
N PRO A 34 -16.94 5.48 3.65
CA PRO A 34 -17.61 4.20 3.85
C PRO A 34 -17.53 3.75 5.32
N PRO A 35 -18.62 3.20 5.89
CA PRO A 35 -18.59 2.70 7.24
C PRO A 35 -17.55 1.59 7.38
N ARG A 36 -16.72 1.68 8.41
CA ARG A 36 -15.70 0.67 8.69
C ARG A 36 -16.01 -0.04 9.99
N PRO A 37 -15.74 -1.34 10.08
CA PRO A 37 -15.86 -2.05 11.34
C PRO A 37 -14.87 -1.45 12.35
N VAL A 38 -15.29 -1.32 13.54
CA VAL A 38 -14.63 -0.82 14.76
C VAL A 38 -13.23 -0.21 14.57
N ARG A 39 -13.14 1.10 14.70
CA ARG A 39 -11.86 1.81 14.80
C ARG A 39 -11.29 1.55 16.18
N GLN A 40 -10.17 0.85 16.25
CA GLN A 40 -9.47 0.60 17.50
C GLN A 40 -8.50 1.71 17.89
N ASP A 41 -8.02 2.48 16.89
CA ASP A 41 -7.03 3.54 17.09
C ASP A 41 -7.52 4.85 16.49
N PRO A 42 -7.09 6.01 17.01
CA PRO A 42 -7.38 7.30 16.38
C PRO A 42 -6.74 7.34 14.98
N ALA A 43 -7.50 7.85 14.01
CA ALA A 43 -6.99 8.02 12.65
C ALA A 43 -6.05 9.22 12.60
N ASP A 44 -4.89 9.04 11.95
CA ASP A 44 -3.89 10.09 11.76
C ASP A 44 -4.15 10.89 10.50
N LEU A 45 -4.64 10.21 9.46
CA LEU A 45 -4.80 10.79 8.13
C LEU A 45 -5.79 9.97 7.30
N VAL A 46 -6.17 10.52 6.16
CA VAL A 46 -6.96 9.80 5.15
C VAL A 46 -5.99 9.06 4.24
N CYS A 47 -6.18 7.74 4.12
CA CYS A 47 -5.34 6.86 3.32
C CYS A 47 -6.12 6.21 2.19
N HIS A 48 -5.39 5.66 1.21
CA HIS A 48 -5.98 4.97 0.07
C HIS A 48 -6.62 3.62 0.48
N LEU A 49 -5.92 2.82 1.26
CA LEU A 49 -6.35 1.54 1.82
C LEU A 49 -6.56 0.40 0.81
N ASP A 50 -6.13 0.58 -0.42
CA ASP A 50 -6.24 -0.44 -1.47
C ASP A 50 -5.13 -0.30 -2.51
N VAL A 51 -3.88 -0.08 -2.05
CA VAL A 51 -2.72 0.09 -2.93
C VAL A 51 -2.24 -1.28 -3.43
N THR A 52 -3.07 -1.88 -4.26
CA THR A 52 -2.81 -3.18 -4.92
C THR A 52 -2.13 -2.97 -6.28
N PRO A 53 -1.53 -4.01 -6.88
CA PRO A 53 -0.97 -3.89 -8.23
C PRO A 53 -1.95 -3.39 -9.28
N GLN A 54 -3.25 -3.68 -9.15
CA GLN A 54 -4.27 -3.21 -10.08
C GLN A 54 -4.51 -1.71 -9.99
N ASN A 55 -4.23 -1.11 -8.85
CA ASN A 55 -4.51 0.30 -8.57
C ASN A 55 -3.27 1.20 -8.66
N VAL A 56 -2.13 0.64 -9.04
CA VAL A 56 -0.89 1.40 -9.23
C VAL A 56 -0.60 1.54 -10.72
N VAL A 57 -0.46 2.77 -11.17
CA VAL A 57 -0.02 3.07 -12.54
C VAL A 57 1.50 2.95 -12.60
N VAL A 58 1.98 2.09 -13.49
CA VAL A 58 3.42 1.87 -13.69
C VAL A 58 3.87 2.52 -15.00
N ARG A 59 4.97 3.25 -14.93
CA ARG A 59 5.62 3.86 -16.09
C ARG A 59 7.13 3.65 -15.97
N ASP A 60 7.73 3.11 -17.02
CA ASP A 60 9.16 2.84 -17.08
C ASP A 60 9.66 2.01 -15.88
N GLY A 61 8.89 1.00 -15.48
CA GLY A 61 9.23 0.09 -14.37
C GLY A 61 9.07 0.68 -12.96
N ARG A 62 8.49 1.86 -12.84
CA ARG A 62 8.31 2.55 -11.55
C ARG A 62 6.85 2.95 -11.34
N ALA A 63 6.44 3.01 -10.08
CA ALA A 63 5.13 3.52 -9.71
C ALA A 63 5.05 5.02 -10.02
N ALA A 64 4.09 5.40 -10.85
CA ALA A 64 3.85 6.77 -11.28
C ALA A 64 2.61 7.39 -10.66
N GLY A 65 1.65 6.59 -10.24
CA GLY A 65 0.41 7.07 -9.64
C GLY A 65 -0.41 5.98 -9.02
N ILE A 66 -1.40 6.38 -8.24
CA ILE A 66 -2.37 5.47 -7.62
C ILE A 66 -3.76 5.92 -8.06
N VAL A 67 -4.59 4.96 -8.41
CA VAL A 67 -5.97 5.18 -8.84
C VAL A 67 -6.94 4.42 -7.95
N ASP A 68 -8.24 4.65 -8.13
CA ASP A 68 -9.33 3.97 -7.43
C ASP A 68 -9.30 4.21 -5.90
N PHE A 69 -9.78 5.38 -5.51
CA PHE A 69 -9.88 5.78 -4.11
C PHE A 69 -11.21 5.38 -3.45
N ASP A 70 -11.94 4.43 -4.00
CA ASP A 70 -13.26 4.03 -3.49
C ASP A 70 -13.22 3.52 -2.04
N LEU A 71 -12.12 2.90 -1.61
CA LEU A 71 -11.93 2.42 -0.25
C LEU A 71 -11.21 3.41 0.66
N ALA A 72 -10.85 4.59 0.16
CA ALA A 72 -10.15 5.60 0.95
C ALA A 72 -10.90 5.98 2.22
N GLY A 73 -10.17 6.26 3.27
CA GLY A 73 -10.77 6.64 4.53
C GLY A 73 -9.76 6.91 5.64
N PRO A 74 -10.25 7.38 6.79
CA PRO A 74 -9.39 7.68 7.93
C PRO A 74 -8.78 6.43 8.53
N THR A 75 -7.46 6.43 8.69
CA THR A 75 -6.71 5.37 9.36
C THR A 75 -5.32 5.88 9.74
N THR A 76 -4.39 4.98 10.09
CA THR A 76 -3.01 5.33 10.37
C THR A 76 -2.12 5.01 9.17
N ALA A 77 -1.02 5.73 9.02
CA ALA A 77 -0.01 5.43 8.00
C ALA A 77 0.51 3.99 8.13
N PHE A 78 0.63 3.50 9.36
CA PHE A 78 1.06 2.12 9.63
C PHE A 78 0.09 1.10 9.03
N LYS A 79 -1.22 1.26 9.26
CA LYS A 79 -2.22 0.31 8.75
C LYS A 79 -2.27 0.31 7.22
N ASP A 80 -2.19 1.47 6.60
CA ASP A 80 -2.16 1.57 5.15
C ASP A 80 -0.89 0.95 4.57
N SER A 81 0.26 1.19 5.19
CA SER A 81 1.53 0.58 4.79
C SER A 81 1.53 -0.94 4.95
N PHE A 82 0.97 -1.45 6.05
CA PHE A 82 0.82 -2.88 6.28
C PHE A 82 -0.09 -3.52 5.22
N ASN A 83 -1.23 -2.91 4.94
CA ASN A 83 -2.14 -3.39 3.90
C ASN A 83 -1.44 -3.42 2.53
N THR A 84 -0.70 -2.39 2.19
CA THR A 84 0.08 -2.34 0.94
C THR A 84 1.13 -3.45 0.89
N ALA A 85 1.86 -3.69 1.99
CA ALA A 85 2.86 -4.74 2.06
C ALA A 85 2.26 -6.13 1.87
N MET A 86 1.03 -6.38 2.32
CA MET A 86 0.33 -7.65 2.10
C MET A 86 0.23 -8.00 0.61
N HIS A 87 0.10 -6.99 -0.26
CA HIS A 87 -0.05 -7.18 -1.70
C HIS A 87 1.27 -7.16 -2.49
N TRP A 88 2.27 -6.45 -2.00
CA TRP A 88 3.51 -6.20 -2.74
C TRP A 88 4.70 -7.00 -2.27
N VAL A 89 4.70 -7.45 -1.00
CA VAL A 89 5.82 -8.25 -0.47
C VAL A 89 5.81 -9.68 -0.98
N PRO A 90 4.78 -10.54 -1.02
CA PRO A 90 3.55 -10.69 -0.25
C PRO A 90 3.80 -11.40 1.10
N LEU A 91 3.16 -10.92 2.13
CA LEU A 91 3.21 -11.53 3.46
C LEU A 91 2.11 -12.59 3.57
N ARG A 92 2.37 -13.78 3.06
CA ARG A 92 1.40 -14.88 3.03
C ARG A 92 2.04 -16.17 3.53
N ASP A 93 1.20 -17.07 4.03
CA ASP A 93 1.62 -18.44 4.25
C ASP A 93 2.14 -19.05 2.94
N PRO A 94 3.30 -19.72 2.93
CA PRO A 94 3.80 -20.39 1.73
C PRO A 94 2.79 -21.32 1.07
N ALA A 95 1.89 -21.94 1.85
CA ALA A 95 0.83 -22.80 1.33
C ALA A 95 -0.20 -22.03 0.49
N ASP A 96 -0.37 -20.72 0.77
CA ASP A 96 -1.31 -19.83 0.07
C ASP A 96 -0.59 -18.93 -0.95
N GLY A 97 0.64 -19.25 -1.28
CA GLY A 97 1.47 -18.48 -2.20
C GLY A 97 0.88 -18.36 -3.59
N TRP A 98 1.07 -17.20 -4.22
CA TRP A 98 0.65 -17.01 -5.60
C TRP A 98 1.61 -17.69 -6.58
N PRO A 99 1.10 -18.23 -7.69
CA PRO A 99 1.97 -18.74 -8.75
C PRO A 99 2.99 -17.69 -9.20
N GLY A 100 4.24 -18.10 -9.36
CA GLY A 100 5.33 -17.21 -9.76
C GLY A 100 6.04 -16.49 -8.61
N TRP A 101 5.65 -16.76 -7.36
CA TRP A 101 6.26 -16.17 -6.17
C TRP A 101 7.01 -17.18 -5.29
N GLU A 102 7.14 -18.42 -5.77
CA GLU A 102 7.67 -19.55 -4.98
C GLU A 102 9.11 -19.33 -4.51
N ASP A 103 9.91 -18.60 -5.27
CA ASP A 103 11.31 -18.29 -4.98
C ASP A 103 11.52 -16.87 -4.41
N ALA A 104 10.45 -16.14 -4.15
CA ALA A 104 10.54 -14.81 -3.58
C ALA A 104 10.86 -14.88 -2.08
N ASP A 105 11.80 -14.04 -1.62
CA ASP A 105 12.14 -13.90 -0.20
C ASP A 105 11.27 -12.78 0.41
N PRO A 106 10.21 -13.11 1.15
CA PRO A 106 9.32 -12.10 1.70
C PRO A 106 10.00 -11.23 2.77
N PHE A 107 10.95 -11.76 3.53
CA PHE A 107 11.65 -10.99 4.55
C PHE A 107 12.57 -9.95 3.94
N ARG A 108 13.29 -10.32 2.86
CA ARG A 108 14.08 -9.36 2.10
C ARG A 108 13.19 -8.27 1.49
N ARG A 109 12.09 -8.66 0.88
CA ARG A 109 11.15 -7.72 0.24
C ARG A 109 10.50 -6.80 1.27
N LEU A 110 10.13 -7.31 2.44
CA LEU A 110 9.59 -6.48 3.51
C LEU A 110 10.60 -5.44 3.97
N ARG A 111 11.86 -5.82 4.12
CA ARG A 111 12.93 -4.89 4.49
C ARG A 111 13.10 -3.80 3.44
N ILE A 112 13.15 -4.17 2.16
CA ILE A 112 13.26 -3.22 1.05
C ILE A 112 12.08 -2.23 1.08
N PHE A 113 10.87 -2.72 1.27
CA PHE A 113 9.67 -1.89 1.35
C PHE A 113 9.72 -0.93 2.55
N ALA A 114 10.10 -1.44 3.71
CA ALA A 114 10.11 -0.64 4.95
C ALA A 114 11.21 0.45 4.93
N ASP A 115 12.35 0.17 4.30
CA ASP A 115 13.46 1.11 4.23
C ASP A 115 13.27 2.20 3.15
N ALA A 116 12.39 1.96 2.22
CA ALA A 116 12.10 2.94 1.17
C ALA A 116 11.10 4.00 1.65
#